data_402b1a2d0970d97630be0625dde46022
#
_entry.id   402b1a2d0970d97630be0625dde46022
#
_cell.length_a   1.000
_cell.length_b   1.000
_cell.length_c   1.000
_cell.angle_alpha   90.00
_cell.angle_beta   90.00
_cell.angle_gamma   90.00
#
_symmetry.space_group_name_H-M   'P 1'
#
loop_
_entity.id
_entity.type
_entity.pdbx_description
1 polymer ?
#
loop_
_entity_poly.entity_id
_entity_poly.type
_entity_poly.pdbx_seq_one_letter_code
_entity_poly.pdbx_strand_id
1 'polypeptide(L)'
;MTDNIYIQTENNDKLKEECGVFGVYDFDGHDVASTIYYGLLALQHRGQESCGIAVSDTNGPKGKVLSSKDMGLVNEAFTPEHLEKLKGDIGVGHVRYSTAGGSTRENAQPLVLNYVKGTLGLAHNGNLINAPELRRELEYTGAIFQTTIDSEVIAYHIARERLNSKTVEEAVGRAMKKLKGAYSLIVMSPRKLIGARDPFGFHPLCIGKRDNAYFFSSESCALDTVGAEFVRDVAPGEIVTITPQGIQSDRSMASDKCARCIFEYIYFARPDSYIDGICVHSSRLTAGKILAQEHPVDA
;
A
#
# COMPACT_ATOMS: atom_id res chain seq x y z
N MET A 1 -38.65 -3.23 3.41
CA MET A 1 -38.05 -2.33 2.40
C MET A 1 -36.58 -2.66 2.35
N THR A 2 -36.20 -3.47 1.37
CA THR A 2 -34.84 -3.95 1.17
C THR A 2 -34.28 -3.09 0.05
N ASP A 3 -33.58 -2.03 0.41
CA ASP A 3 -32.89 -1.20 -0.56
C ASP A 3 -31.64 -1.91 -1.06
N ASN A 4 -31.71 -2.28 -2.33
CA ASN A 4 -30.59 -2.70 -3.13
C ASN A 4 -29.55 -1.57 -3.21
N ILE A 5 -28.49 -1.65 -2.42
CA ILE A 5 -27.35 -0.76 -2.54
C ILE A 5 -26.22 -1.50 -3.28
N TYR A 6 -26.07 -1.14 -4.55
CA TYR A 6 -24.89 -1.17 -5.40
C TYR A 6 -24.27 -2.52 -5.79
N ILE A 7 -24.80 -3.08 -6.86
CA ILE A 7 -23.97 -3.65 -7.92
C ILE A 7 -24.31 -2.83 -9.18
N GLN A 8 -23.62 -1.74 -9.39
CA GLN A 8 -23.46 -1.21 -10.74
C GLN A 8 -22.34 -2.02 -11.42
N THR A 9 -22.71 -3.07 -12.08
CA THR A 9 -21.88 -3.68 -13.13
C THR A 9 -21.91 -2.75 -14.33
N GLU A 10 -21.09 -1.72 -14.32
CA GLU A 10 -20.64 -1.15 -15.57
C GLU A 10 -19.75 -2.19 -16.24
N ASN A 11 -20.26 -2.83 -17.27
CA ASN A 11 -19.47 -3.63 -18.22
C ASN A 11 -18.48 -2.70 -18.94
N ASN A 12 -17.39 -2.38 -18.29
CA ASN A 12 -16.25 -1.74 -18.88
C ASN A 12 -15.20 -2.82 -19.13
N ASP A 13 -15.14 -3.34 -20.36
CA ASP A 13 -14.09 -4.26 -20.86
C ASP A 13 -12.69 -3.62 -20.88
N LYS A 14 -12.47 -2.52 -20.17
CA LYS A 14 -11.18 -1.89 -20.03
C LYS A 14 -10.35 -2.63 -19.00
N LEU A 15 -9.10 -2.86 -19.35
CA LEU A 15 -8.08 -3.32 -18.40
C LEU A 15 -8.07 -2.37 -17.20
N LYS A 16 -8.15 -2.93 -16.00
CA LYS A 16 -8.17 -2.17 -14.74
C LYS A 16 -6.75 -2.10 -14.19
N GLU A 17 -6.39 -0.93 -13.66
CA GLU A 17 -5.12 -0.71 -12.97
C GLU A 17 -5.24 -1.14 -11.51
N GLU A 18 -4.11 -1.19 -10.82
CA GLU A 18 -4.01 -1.56 -9.41
C GLU A 18 -3.27 -0.44 -8.67
N CYS A 19 -3.61 -0.23 -7.40
CA CYS A 19 -2.97 0.78 -6.57
C CYS A 19 -1.47 0.56 -6.40
N GLY A 20 -0.74 1.64 -6.06
CA GLY A 20 0.67 1.60 -5.68
C GLY A 20 0.89 2.20 -4.29
N VAL A 21 1.71 1.52 -3.48
CA VAL A 21 2.10 1.97 -2.14
C VAL A 21 3.61 2.19 -2.06
N PHE A 22 4.00 3.24 -1.33
CA PHE A 22 5.40 3.57 -1.08
C PHE A 22 5.56 4.07 0.35
N GLY A 23 6.60 3.61 1.05
CA GLY A 23 6.89 4.06 2.41
C GLY A 23 8.38 4.22 2.62
N VAL A 24 8.78 5.14 3.48
CA VAL A 24 10.18 5.37 3.83
C VAL A 24 10.34 5.77 5.29
N TYR A 25 11.41 5.31 5.90
CA TYR A 25 11.89 5.78 7.19
C TYR A 25 13.40 6.07 7.08
N ASP A 26 13.75 7.34 7.22
CA ASP A 26 15.13 7.83 7.19
C ASP A 26 15.62 8.08 8.62
N PHE A 27 16.60 7.30 9.06
CA PHE A 27 17.13 7.40 10.43
C PHE A 27 18.14 8.53 10.64
N ASP A 28 18.57 9.19 9.54
CA ASP A 28 19.40 10.39 9.61
C ASP A 28 18.55 11.66 9.80
N GLY A 29 17.22 11.52 9.77
CA GLY A 29 16.29 12.60 10.04
C GLY A 29 16.03 13.55 8.86
N HIS A 30 16.32 13.10 7.62
CA HIS A 30 16.01 13.90 6.44
C HIS A 30 14.52 13.87 6.11
N ASP A 31 13.99 14.99 5.59
CA ASP A 31 12.62 15.06 5.09
C ASP A 31 12.37 14.09 3.93
N VAL A 32 11.36 13.24 4.08
CA VAL A 32 11.10 12.14 3.13
C VAL A 32 10.03 12.44 2.08
N ALA A 33 9.33 13.56 2.15
CA ALA A 33 8.21 13.88 1.25
C ALA A 33 8.61 13.86 -0.23
N SER A 34 9.76 14.46 -0.58
CA SER A 34 10.28 14.44 -1.95
C SER A 34 10.66 13.03 -2.41
N THR A 35 11.24 12.22 -1.54
CA THR A 35 11.57 10.82 -1.83
C THR A 35 10.30 10.02 -2.11
N ILE A 36 9.23 10.20 -1.30
CA ILE A 36 7.93 9.57 -1.54
C ILE A 36 7.34 10.04 -2.87
N TYR A 37 7.39 11.34 -3.16
CA TYR A 37 6.90 11.90 -4.43
C TYR A 37 7.52 11.21 -5.64
N TYR A 38 8.85 11.04 -5.68
CA TYR A 38 9.52 10.34 -6.78
C TYR A 38 9.19 8.84 -6.82
N GLY A 39 9.06 8.18 -5.66
CA GLY A 39 8.58 6.81 -5.58
C GLY A 39 7.18 6.65 -6.15
N LEU A 40 6.26 7.57 -5.84
CA LEU A 40 4.91 7.57 -6.38
C LEU A 40 4.86 7.88 -7.88
N LEU A 41 5.71 8.77 -8.40
CA LEU A 41 5.84 9.00 -9.84
C LEU A 41 6.24 7.72 -10.57
N ALA A 42 7.17 6.94 -10.00
CA ALA A 42 7.58 5.66 -10.57
C ALA A 42 6.44 4.62 -10.54
N LEU A 43 5.51 4.74 -9.61
CA LEU A 43 4.33 3.88 -9.46
C LEU A 43 3.06 4.45 -10.12
N GLN A 44 3.14 5.58 -10.83
CA GLN A 44 1.97 6.27 -11.40
C GLN A 44 1.15 5.39 -12.36
N HIS A 45 1.80 4.46 -13.07
CA HIS A 45 1.15 3.49 -13.95
C HIS A 45 0.16 2.57 -13.21
N ARG A 46 0.30 2.40 -11.90
CA ARG A 46 -0.60 1.60 -11.06
C ARG A 46 -1.86 2.35 -10.63
N GLY A 47 -1.81 3.67 -10.54
CA GLY A 47 -2.95 4.47 -10.11
C GLY A 47 -2.89 5.91 -10.62
N GLN A 48 -3.91 6.34 -11.34
CA GLN A 48 -3.97 7.64 -12.00
C GLN A 48 -5.14 8.51 -11.54
N GLU A 49 -5.92 8.04 -10.58
CA GLU A 49 -7.14 8.71 -10.13
C GLU A 49 -6.91 9.70 -9.00
N SER A 50 -6.15 9.29 -8.02
CA SER A 50 -5.80 10.14 -6.88
C SER A 50 -4.47 9.69 -6.26
N CYS A 51 -3.86 10.59 -5.51
CA CYS A 51 -2.61 10.29 -4.81
C CYS A 51 -2.53 11.05 -3.49
N GLY A 52 -1.62 10.62 -2.62
CA GLY A 52 -1.40 11.27 -1.34
C GLY A 52 -0.09 10.88 -0.68
N ILE A 53 0.35 11.76 0.21
CA ILE A 53 1.55 11.62 1.03
C ILE A 53 1.20 11.96 2.47
N ALA A 54 1.64 11.15 3.41
CA ALA A 54 1.60 11.43 4.84
C ALA A 54 2.98 11.25 5.46
N VAL A 55 3.40 12.19 6.30
CA VAL A 55 4.72 12.17 6.95
C VAL A 55 4.61 12.49 8.44
N SER A 56 5.58 12.03 9.21
CA SER A 56 5.73 12.36 10.63
C SER A 56 7.20 12.65 10.94
N ASP A 57 7.44 13.62 11.80
CA ASP A 57 8.75 13.86 12.38
C ASP A 57 8.89 13.02 13.67
N THR A 58 9.80 12.04 13.65
CA THR A 58 9.99 11.12 14.77
C THR A 58 10.60 11.80 16.00
N ASN A 59 11.24 12.95 15.82
CA ASN A 59 11.82 13.79 16.87
C ASN A 59 10.88 14.95 17.26
N GLY A 60 9.82 15.18 16.49
CA GLY A 60 8.86 16.24 16.69
C GLY A 60 7.79 15.97 17.74
N PRO A 61 6.74 16.79 17.79
CA PRO A 61 5.63 16.61 18.72
C PRO A 61 4.96 15.25 18.55
N LYS A 62 4.76 14.54 19.65
CA LYS A 62 4.18 13.19 19.64
C LYS A 62 2.83 13.16 18.93
N GLY A 63 2.68 12.24 17.99
CA GLY A 63 1.43 11.96 17.30
C GLY A 63 1.06 12.93 16.18
N LYS A 64 1.93 13.87 15.82
CA LYS A 64 1.67 14.78 14.71
C LYS A 64 2.03 14.09 13.39
N VAL A 65 1.02 13.93 12.53
CA VAL A 65 1.18 13.49 11.14
C VAL A 65 0.68 14.62 10.23
N LEU A 66 1.51 15.00 9.28
CA LEU A 66 1.16 15.92 8.21
C LEU A 66 0.77 15.11 6.99
N SER A 67 -0.32 15.47 6.32
CA SER A 67 -0.74 14.77 5.11
C SER A 67 -1.32 15.72 4.08
N SER A 68 -1.10 15.39 2.81
CA SER A 68 -1.74 16.03 1.67
C SER A 68 -2.16 14.94 0.69
N LYS A 69 -3.37 15.04 0.17
CA LYS A 69 -3.92 14.11 -0.83
C LYS A 69 -4.88 14.84 -1.74
N ASP A 70 -4.91 14.46 -3.01
CA ASP A 70 -5.81 15.06 -3.98
C ASP A 70 -6.14 14.07 -5.11
N MET A 71 -7.12 14.47 -5.93
CA MET A 71 -7.45 13.81 -7.20
C MET A 71 -6.41 14.18 -8.25
N GLY A 72 -6.21 13.30 -9.25
CA GLY A 72 -5.30 13.51 -10.36
C GLY A 72 -3.94 12.82 -10.18
N LEU A 73 -3.03 13.13 -11.08
CA LEU A 73 -1.68 12.58 -11.12
C LEU A 73 -0.78 13.19 -10.04
N VAL A 74 0.27 12.48 -9.68
CA VAL A 74 1.21 12.91 -8.63
C VAL A 74 1.81 14.28 -8.91
N ASN A 75 2.18 14.54 -10.16
CA ASN A 75 2.74 15.85 -10.57
C ASN A 75 1.71 16.98 -10.67
N GLU A 76 0.43 16.66 -10.69
CA GLU A 76 -0.67 17.62 -10.64
C GLU A 76 -1.07 17.96 -9.20
N ALA A 77 -1.12 16.93 -8.34
CA ALA A 77 -1.53 17.07 -6.94
C ALA A 77 -0.45 17.70 -6.05
N PHE A 78 0.84 17.54 -6.39
CA PHE A 78 1.94 18.00 -5.56
C PHE A 78 2.83 19.02 -6.29
N THR A 79 2.83 20.26 -5.81
CA THR A 79 3.81 21.28 -6.18
C THR A 79 5.01 21.27 -5.20
N PRO A 80 6.15 21.88 -5.56
CA PRO A 80 7.27 22.03 -4.63
C PRO A 80 6.86 22.63 -3.28
N GLU A 81 5.97 23.64 -3.28
CA GLU A 81 5.49 24.31 -2.08
C GLU A 81 4.64 23.37 -1.20
N HIS A 82 3.92 22.44 -1.81
CA HIS A 82 3.19 21.40 -1.07
C HIS A 82 4.16 20.43 -0.38
N LEU A 83 5.21 20.00 -1.07
CA LEU A 83 6.22 19.08 -0.53
C LEU A 83 7.03 19.72 0.60
N GLU A 84 7.39 21.00 0.46
CA GLU A 84 8.11 21.77 1.50
C GLU A 84 7.36 21.86 2.84
N LYS A 85 6.04 21.78 2.81
CA LYS A 85 5.19 21.78 4.02
C LYS A 85 5.10 20.43 4.71
N LEU A 86 5.44 19.35 3.98
CA LEU A 86 5.40 17.97 4.48
C LEU A 86 6.74 17.60 5.10
N LYS A 87 6.98 18.05 6.32
CA LYS A 87 8.22 17.81 7.08
C LYS A 87 8.12 16.57 7.93
N GLY A 88 9.12 15.68 7.82
CA GLY A 88 9.23 14.47 8.60
C GLY A 88 10.19 13.47 7.98
N ASP A 89 10.73 12.60 8.81
CA ASP A 89 11.73 11.58 8.49
C ASP A 89 11.13 10.18 8.28
N ILE A 90 9.83 10.03 8.53
CA ILE A 90 9.06 8.81 8.24
C ILE A 90 7.80 9.20 7.45
N GLY A 91 7.44 8.40 6.46
CA GLY A 91 6.26 8.71 5.66
C GLY A 91 5.75 7.54 4.83
N VAL A 92 4.54 7.73 4.31
CA VAL A 92 3.84 6.80 3.42
C VAL A 92 3.13 7.55 2.31
N GLY A 93 3.16 6.99 1.12
CA GLY A 93 2.49 7.50 -0.06
C GLY A 93 1.64 6.45 -0.75
N HIS A 94 0.69 6.91 -1.55
CA HIS A 94 -0.24 6.08 -2.28
C HIS A 94 -0.61 6.71 -3.62
N VAL A 95 -0.71 5.89 -4.66
CA VAL A 95 -1.39 6.19 -5.92
C VAL A 95 -2.57 5.25 -6.08
N ARG A 96 -3.76 5.80 -6.39
CA ARG A 96 -5.01 5.07 -6.35
C ARG A 96 -5.58 4.84 -7.74
N TYR A 97 -6.07 3.63 -7.93
CA TYR A 97 -7.09 3.27 -8.91
C TYR A 97 -8.32 2.74 -8.17
N SER A 98 -9.52 3.15 -8.56
CA SER A 98 -10.77 2.76 -7.88
C SER A 98 -11.14 1.31 -8.17
N THR A 99 -10.88 0.41 -7.22
CA THR A 99 -11.42 -0.96 -7.22
C THR A 99 -12.65 -1.06 -6.30
N ALA A 100 -12.63 -0.34 -5.19
CA ALA A 100 -13.71 -0.25 -4.21
C ALA A 100 -13.96 1.20 -3.80
N GLY A 101 -15.24 1.58 -3.66
CA GLY A 101 -15.65 2.94 -3.33
C GLY A 101 -15.63 3.90 -4.52
N GLY A 102 -16.24 5.07 -4.38
CA GLY A 102 -16.30 6.09 -5.42
C GLY A 102 -14.98 6.81 -5.66
N SER A 103 -14.86 7.42 -6.84
CA SER A 103 -13.75 8.31 -7.19
C SER A 103 -13.95 9.70 -6.57
N THR A 104 -13.60 9.83 -5.30
CA THR A 104 -13.71 11.08 -4.55
C THR A 104 -12.46 11.33 -3.71
N ARG A 105 -12.20 12.58 -3.39
CA ARG A 105 -11.02 12.99 -2.60
C ARG A 105 -10.99 12.36 -1.21
N GLU A 106 -12.15 12.11 -0.60
CA GLU A 106 -12.26 11.46 0.71
C GLU A 106 -11.66 10.06 0.66
N ASN A 107 -11.87 9.34 -0.46
CA ASN A 107 -11.39 8.00 -0.71
C ASN A 107 -9.90 7.94 -1.12
N ALA A 108 -9.25 9.08 -1.39
CA ALA A 108 -7.81 9.11 -1.63
C ALA A 108 -7.05 8.66 -0.38
N GLN A 109 -5.94 7.97 -0.61
CA GLN A 109 -5.05 7.46 0.44
C GLN A 109 -3.70 8.23 0.40
N PRO A 110 -2.89 8.22 1.49
CA PRO A 110 -3.07 7.45 2.73
C PRO A 110 -4.25 7.94 3.57
N LEU A 111 -4.86 7.01 4.30
CA LEU A 111 -5.77 7.35 5.39
C LEU A 111 -4.96 7.73 6.62
N VAL A 112 -5.29 8.88 7.22
CA VAL A 112 -4.69 9.35 8.48
C VAL A 112 -5.78 9.47 9.51
N LEU A 113 -5.73 8.61 10.53
CA LEU A 113 -6.75 8.50 11.57
C LEU A 113 -6.13 8.79 12.94
N ASN A 114 -6.82 9.64 13.72
CA ASN A 114 -6.48 9.89 15.10
C ASN A 114 -7.36 9.04 16.01
N TYR A 115 -6.75 8.40 16.98
CA TYR A 115 -7.45 7.58 17.98
C TYR A 115 -6.74 7.64 19.34
N VAL A 116 -7.29 7.01 20.35
CA VAL A 116 -6.82 7.13 21.76
C VAL A 116 -5.34 6.75 21.97
N LYS A 117 -4.72 5.95 21.08
CA LYS A 117 -3.30 5.57 21.17
C LYS A 117 -2.38 6.42 20.28
N GLY A 118 -2.91 7.42 19.61
CA GLY A 118 -2.14 8.34 18.74
C GLY A 118 -2.70 8.41 17.32
N THR A 119 -1.81 8.54 16.35
CA THR A 119 -2.15 8.66 14.93
C THR A 119 -1.70 7.42 14.18
N LEU A 120 -2.51 7.00 13.21
CA LEU A 120 -2.24 5.90 12.29
C LEU A 120 -2.34 6.42 10.86
N GLY A 121 -1.29 6.20 10.06
CA GLY A 121 -1.32 6.34 8.60
C GLY A 121 -1.43 4.97 7.95
N LEU A 122 -2.26 4.83 6.93
CA LEU A 122 -2.44 3.57 6.20
C LEU A 122 -2.48 3.81 4.69
N ALA A 123 -1.64 3.10 3.96
CA ALA A 123 -1.74 2.90 2.52
C ALA A 123 -2.01 1.42 2.23
N HIS A 124 -2.96 1.15 1.34
CA HIS A 124 -3.44 -0.18 1.01
C HIS A 124 -3.50 -0.36 -0.51
N ASN A 125 -2.82 -1.38 -1.00
CA ASN A 125 -3.00 -1.92 -2.34
C ASN A 125 -3.71 -3.26 -2.24
N GLY A 126 -4.92 -3.35 -2.76
CA GLY A 126 -5.72 -4.58 -2.76
C GLY A 126 -7.21 -4.36 -2.55
N ASN A 127 -7.90 -5.45 -2.27
CA ASN A 127 -9.34 -5.44 -2.04
C ASN A 127 -9.77 -6.55 -1.09
N LEU A 128 -10.58 -6.22 -0.08
CA LEU A 128 -11.12 -7.17 0.86
C LEU A 128 -12.48 -7.71 0.39
N ILE A 129 -12.60 -9.03 0.29
CA ILE A 129 -13.86 -9.69 -0.07
C ILE A 129 -14.90 -9.67 1.06
N ASN A 130 -14.46 -9.48 2.30
CA ASN A 130 -15.35 -9.41 3.48
C ASN A 130 -15.48 -8.00 4.07
N ALA A 131 -15.07 -6.95 3.34
CA ALA A 131 -15.17 -5.57 3.82
C ALA A 131 -16.61 -5.16 4.23
N PRO A 132 -17.68 -5.50 3.48
CA PRO A 132 -19.04 -5.13 3.87
C PRO A 132 -19.50 -5.77 5.18
N GLU A 133 -19.07 -7.00 5.46
CA GLU A 133 -19.37 -7.72 6.69
C GLU A 133 -18.66 -7.07 7.89
N LEU A 134 -17.35 -6.88 7.75
CA LEU A 134 -16.51 -6.25 8.77
C LEU A 134 -16.93 -4.80 9.06
N ARG A 135 -17.33 -4.05 8.03
CA ARG A 135 -17.86 -2.70 8.18
C ARG A 135 -19.09 -2.66 9.03
N ARG A 136 -20.09 -3.51 8.72
CA ARG A 136 -21.32 -3.63 9.53
C ARG A 136 -21.04 -4.00 10.97
N GLU A 137 -20.13 -4.95 11.22
CA GLU A 137 -19.73 -5.31 12.59
C GLU A 137 -19.18 -4.11 13.37
N LEU A 138 -18.38 -3.27 12.72
CA LEU A 138 -17.82 -2.05 13.31
C LEU A 138 -18.92 -0.99 13.55
N GLU A 139 -19.82 -0.77 12.59
CA GLU A 139 -20.93 0.19 12.69
C GLU A 139 -21.87 -0.17 13.86
N TYR A 140 -22.19 -1.45 14.07
CA TYR A 140 -22.98 -1.91 15.23
C TYR A 140 -22.28 -1.64 16.57
N THR A 141 -20.98 -1.44 16.58
CA THR A 141 -20.22 -1.07 17.78
C THR A 141 -19.91 0.43 17.86
N GLY A 142 -20.53 1.25 16.99
CA GLY A 142 -20.46 2.70 17.02
C GLY A 142 -19.37 3.32 16.16
N ALA A 143 -18.76 2.57 15.23
CA ALA A 143 -17.83 3.17 14.28
C ALA A 143 -18.57 4.08 13.28
N ILE A 144 -18.01 5.26 13.04
CA ILE A 144 -18.51 6.25 12.08
C ILE A 144 -17.48 6.35 10.95
N PHE A 145 -17.84 5.83 9.79
CA PHE A 145 -16.97 5.85 8.62
C PHE A 145 -17.06 7.17 7.87
N GLN A 146 -15.90 7.64 7.38
CA GLN A 146 -15.79 8.87 6.59
C GLN A 146 -15.63 8.58 5.10
N THR A 147 -15.28 7.34 4.75
CA THR A 147 -15.02 6.91 3.38
C THR A 147 -15.86 5.69 3.02
N THR A 148 -15.88 5.34 1.74
CA THR A 148 -16.56 4.14 1.24
C THR A 148 -15.60 2.99 0.94
N ILE A 149 -14.27 3.18 1.16
CA ILE A 149 -13.24 2.20 0.85
C ILE A 149 -13.04 1.18 1.98
N ASP A 150 -12.59 0.00 1.60
CA ASP A 150 -12.26 -1.09 2.52
C ASP A 150 -11.02 -0.80 3.38
N SER A 151 -10.12 0.07 2.90
CA SER A 151 -8.94 0.51 3.65
C SER A 151 -9.30 1.15 5.00
N GLU A 152 -10.44 1.85 5.09
CA GLU A 152 -10.90 2.41 6.36
C GLU A 152 -11.36 1.31 7.32
N VAL A 153 -11.95 0.24 6.81
CA VAL A 153 -12.30 -0.95 7.60
C VAL A 153 -11.03 -1.59 8.19
N ILE A 154 -9.96 -1.71 7.39
CA ILE A 154 -8.66 -2.21 7.85
C ILE A 154 -8.13 -1.32 8.98
N ALA A 155 -8.12 0.00 8.78
CA ALA A 155 -7.61 0.96 9.75
C ALA A 155 -8.39 0.91 11.08
N TYR A 156 -9.71 0.79 11.04
CA TYR A 156 -10.54 0.60 12.23
C TYR A 156 -10.23 -0.70 12.97
N HIS A 157 -10.06 -1.82 12.24
CA HIS A 157 -9.67 -3.08 12.86
C HIS A 157 -8.30 -2.99 13.54
N ILE A 158 -7.30 -2.40 12.88
CA ILE A 158 -5.97 -2.17 13.48
C ILE A 158 -6.09 -1.30 14.73
N ALA A 159 -6.83 -0.19 14.67
CA ALA A 159 -7.04 0.71 15.81
C ALA A 159 -7.75 0.01 16.98
N ARG A 160 -8.76 -0.82 16.71
CA ARG A 160 -9.49 -1.61 17.71
C ARG A 160 -8.59 -2.66 18.37
N GLU A 161 -7.85 -3.43 17.56
CA GLU A 161 -6.91 -4.43 18.09
C GLU A 161 -5.77 -3.76 18.88
N ARG A 162 -5.35 -2.53 18.52
CA ARG A 162 -4.33 -1.79 19.25
C ARG A 162 -4.72 -1.43 20.69
N LEU A 163 -5.99 -1.38 21.02
CA LEU A 163 -6.45 -1.17 22.39
C LEU A 163 -6.01 -2.31 23.33
N ASN A 164 -5.94 -3.53 22.78
CA ASN A 164 -5.62 -4.76 23.52
C ASN A 164 -4.25 -5.35 23.15
N SER A 165 -3.44 -4.64 22.35
CA SER A 165 -2.11 -5.05 21.94
C SER A 165 -1.04 -4.18 22.58
N LYS A 166 0.14 -4.72 22.83
CA LYS A 166 1.27 -3.96 23.36
C LYS A 166 1.85 -3.03 22.31
N THR A 167 1.87 -3.45 21.05
CA THR A 167 2.50 -2.74 19.93
C THR A 167 1.56 -2.62 18.73
N VAL A 168 1.90 -1.75 17.77
CA VAL A 168 1.11 -1.57 16.54
C VAL A 168 1.24 -2.78 15.62
N GLU A 169 2.44 -3.34 15.48
CA GLU A 169 2.70 -4.53 14.68
C GLU A 169 1.91 -5.75 15.19
N GLU A 170 1.79 -5.92 16.52
CA GLU A 170 0.92 -6.95 17.10
C GLU A 170 -0.56 -6.71 16.72
N ALA A 171 -1.00 -5.45 16.73
CA ALA A 171 -2.36 -5.09 16.33
C ALA A 171 -2.62 -5.37 14.84
N VAL A 172 -1.63 -5.09 13.97
CA VAL A 172 -1.69 -5.44 12.56
C VAL A 172 -1.86 -6.95 12.39
N GLY A 173 -1.04 -7.76 13.06
CA GLY A 173 -1.15 -9.22 13.00
C GLY A 173 -2.49 -9.76 13.50
N ARG A 174 -3.07 -9.16 14.55
CA ARG A 174 -4.42 -9.53 15.04
C ARG A 174 -5.51 -9.13 14.03
N ALA A 175 -5.40 -7.95 13.42
CA ALA A 175 -6.33 -7.51 12.39
C ALA A 175 -6.27 -8.43 11.16
N MET A 176 -5.08 -8.82 10.68
CA MET A 176 -4.89 -9.73 9.54
C MET A 176 -5.65 -11.05 9.69
N LYS A 177 -5.85 -11.56 10.91
CA LYS A 177 -6.63 -12.78 11.14
C LYS A 177 -8.10 -12.66 10.76
N LYS A 178 -8.63 -11.42 10.66
CA LYS A 178 -10.03 -11.13 10.29
C LYS A 178 -10.17 -10.75 8.83
N LEU A 179 -9.11 -10.22 8.22
CA LEU A 179 -9.12 -9.74 6.84
C LEU A 179 -9.13 -10.93 5.86
N LYS A 180 -10.01 -10.89 4.87
CA LYS A 180 -10.05 -11.85 3.76
C LYS A 180 -9.98 -11.09 2.45
N GLY A 181 -9.07 -11.50 1.57
CA GLY A 181 -8.85 -10.85 0.28
C GLY A 181 -7.37 -10.63 0.00
N ALA A 182 -7.09 -9.85 -1.02
CA ALA A 182 -5.76 -9.46 -1.42
C ALA A 182 -5.39 -8.13 -0.77
N TYR A 183 -4.20 -8.05 -0.16
CA TYR A 183 -3.72 -6.78 0.38
C TYR A 183 -2.20 -6.73 0.56
N SER A 184 -1.63 -5.59 0.20
CA SER A 184 -0.33 -5.13 0.64
C SER A 184 -0.51 -3.82 1.38
N LEU A 185 -0.10 -3.78 2.64
CA LEU A 185 -0.33 -2.66 3.54
C LEU A 185 0.99 -1.98 3.91
N ILE A 186 0.98 -0.66 3.93
CA ILE A 186 1.99 0.10 4.67
C ILE A 186 1.27 0.88 5.77
N VAL A 187 1.62 0.54 7.01
CA VAL A 187 1.06 1.16 8.21
C VAL A 187 2.13 2.03 8.85
N MET A 188 1.84 3.31 9.02
CA MET A 188 2.71 4.26 9.68
C MET A 188 2.11 4.65 11.03
N SER A 189 2.87 4.47 12.10
CA SER A 189 2.69 5.23 13.34
C SER A 189 3.74 6.35 13.38
N PRO A 190 3.65 7.34 14.28
CA PRO A 190 4.61 8.44 14.30
C PRO A 190 6.10 8.04 14.47
N ARG A 191 6.40 6.77 14.76
CA ARG A 191 7.77 6.27 14.99
C ARG A 191 8.07 4.88 14.47
N LYS A 192 7.15 4.29 13.71
CA LYS A 192 7.33 2.95 13.13
C LYS A 192 6.72 2.92 11.76
N LEU A 193 7.40 2.27 10.83
CA LEU A 193 6.89 1.92 9.53
C LEU A 193 6.74 0.40 9.45
N ILE A 194 5.55 -0.05 9.07
CA ILE A 194 5.19 -1.47 9.08
C ILE A 194 4.68 -1.83 7.70
N GLY A 195 5.29 -2.81 7.05
CA GLY A 195 4.80 -3.43 5.84
C GLY A 195 4.15 -4.77 6.17
N ALA A 196 2.98 -5.06 5.60
CA ALA A 196 2.32 -6.35 5.77
C ALA A 196 1.73 -6.83 4.45
N ARG A 197 1.89 -8.11 4.15
CA ARG A 197 1.39 -8.76 2.95
C ARG A 197 0.38 -9.84 3.31
N ASP A 198 -0.69 -10.00 2.54
CA ASP A 198 -1.69 -11.03 2.79
C ASP A 198 -1.09 -12.44 2.82
N PRO A 199 -1.74 -13.42 3.49
CA PRO A 199 -1.19 -14.77 3.67
C PRO A 199 -0.92 -15.54 2.37
N PHE A 200 -1.50 -15.11 1.25
CA PHE A 200 -1.33 -15.76 -0.05
C PHE A 200 -0.38 -15.01 -0.98
N GLY A 201 0.00 -13.76 -0.63
CA GLY A 201 0.90 -12.92 -1.40
C GLY A 201 0.34 -12.52 -2.76
N PHE A 202 -0.93 -12.10 -2.81
CA PHE A 202 -1.59 -11.69 -4.05
C PHE A 202 -0.86 -10.53 -4.72
N HIS A 203 -0.69 -9.42 -4.00
CA HIS A 203 0.00 -8.24 -4.51
C HIS A 203 1.44 -8.16 -4.01
N PRO A 204 2.35 -7.59 -4.80
CA PRO A 204 3.75 -7.46 -4.40
C PRO A 204 3.93 -6.39 -3.31
N LEU A 205 4.96 -6.60 -2.50
CA LEU A 205 5.52 -5.62 -1.59
C LEU A 205 6.99 -5.96 -1.40
N CYS A 206 7.88 -5.01 -1.64
CA CYS A 206 9.32 -5.21 -1.48
C CYS A 206 9.95 -4.21 -0.50
N ILE A 207 11.15 -4.54 -0.06
CA ILE A 207 11.96 -3.75 0.86
C ILE A 207 13.18 -3.24 0.13
N GLY A 208 13.47 -1.95 0.26
CA GLY A 208 14.69 -1.32 -0.19
C GLY A 208 15.49 -0.69 0.94
N LYS A 209 16.75 -0.37 0.65
CA LYS A 209 17.64 0.34 1.57
C LYS A 209 18.49 1.34 0.79
N ARG A 210 18.67 2.54 1.35
CA ARG A 210 19.64 3.54 0.90
C ARG A 210 20.24 4.22 2.13
N ASP A 211 21.53 4.10 2.30
CA ASP A 211 22.23 4.63 3.48
C ASP A 211 21.58 4.12 4.79
N ASN A 212 21.08 5.03 5.63
CA ASN A 212 20.35 4.72 6.85
C ASN A 212 18.82 4.77 6.68
N ALA A 213 18.31 4.81 5.43
CA ALA A 213 16.89 4.79 5.14
C ALA A 213 16.43 3.41 4.65
N TYR A 214 15.25 2.99 5.11
CA TYR A 214 14.56 1.78 4.64
C TYR A 214 13.24 2.14 3.97
N PHE A 215 12.90 1.33 2.98
CA PHE A 215 11.77 1.56 2.08
C PHE A 215 10.86 0.35 2.00
N PHE A 216 9.55 0.61 1.84
CA PHE A 216 8.60 -0.33 1.27
C PHE A 216 8.11 0.20 -0.08
N SER A 217 7.92 -0.69 -1.03
CA SER A 217 7.35 -0.34 -2.34
C SER A 217 6.52 -1.48 -2.91
N SER A 218 5.49 -1.16 -3.69
CA SER A 218 4.77 -2.15 -4.49
C SER A 218 5.67 -2.79 -5.55
N GLU A 219 6.61 -2.02 -6.13
CA GLU A 219 7.51 -2.50 -7.18
C GLU A 219 8.94 -2.05 -6.96
N SER A 220 9.91 -2.85 -7.42
CA SER A 220 11.34 -2.54 -7.29
C SER A 220 11.76 -1.33 -8.14
N CYS A 221 11.09 -1.06 -9.26
CA CYS A 221 11.38 0.11 -10.11
C CYS A 221 11.28 1.45 -9.37
N ALA A 222 10.43 1.54 -8.35
CA ALA A 222 10.33 2.73 -7.53
C ALA A 222 11.51 2.88 -6.56
N LEU A 223 12.10 1.76 -6.11
CA LEU A 223 13.35 1.77 -5.34
C LEU A 223 14.51 2.29 -6.19
N ASP A 224 14.63 1.80 -7.43
CA ASP A 224 15.66 2.25 -8.39
C ASP A 224 15.53 3.76 -8.63
N THR A 225 14.31 4.26 -8.80
CA THR A 225 14.03 5.69 -9.04
C THR A 225 14.53 6.58 -7.89
N VAL A 226 14.47 6.11 -6.66
CA VAL A 226 14.94 6.86 -5.48
C VAL A 226 16.38 6.51 -5.08
N GLY A 227 17.08 5.68 -5.88
CA GLY A 227 18.46 5.25 -5.62
C GLY A 227 18.59 4.30 -4.44
N ALA A 228 17.53 3.55 -4.09
CA ALA A 228 17.55 2.54 -3.06
C ALA A 228 17.85 1.15 -3.64
N GLU A 229 18.72 0.40 -2.98
CA GLU A 229 19.01 -0.98 -3.32
C GLU A 229 17.85 -1.89 -2.90
N PHE A 230 17.45 -2.81 -3.79
CA PHE A 230 16.48 -3.86 -3.47
C PHE A 230 17.08 -4.83 -2.44
N VAL A 231 16.40 -5.02 -1.32
CA VAL A 231 16.83 -5.95 -0.26
C VAL A 231 16.17 -7.31 -0.46
N ARG A 232 14.83 -7.34 -0.50
CA ARG A 232 14.02 -8.54 -0.73
C ARG A 232 12.54 -8.20 -0.87
N ASP A 233 11.77 -9.15 -1.33
CA ASP A 233 10.32 -9.10 -1.22
C ASP A 233 9.87 -9.37 0.23
N VAL A 234 8.70 -8.81 0.60
CA VAL A 234 7.96 -9.22 1.81
C VAL A 234 7.26 -10.53 1.50
N ALA A 235 7.50 -11.56 2.32
CA ALA A 235 6.91 -12.87 2.08
C ALA A 235 5.39 -12.87 2.32
N PRO A 236 4.64 -13.81 1.69
CA PRO A 236 3.23 -14.01 2.01
C PRO A 236 2.98 -14.19 3.51
N GLY A 237 2.03 -13.44 4.09
CA GLY A 237 1.68 -13.45 5.51
C GLY A 237 2.73 -12.82 6.43
N GLU A 238 3.76 -12.20 5.89
CA GLU A 238 4.81 -11.55 6.69
C GLU A 238 4.40 -10.13 7.08
N ILE A 239 4.75 -9.77 8.33
CA ILE A 239 4.70 -8.41 8.87
C ILE A 239 6.14 -7.98 9.12
N VAL A 240 6.55 -6.92 8.47
CA VAL A 240 7.90 -6.34 8.61
C VAL A 240 7.78 -4.99 9.30
N THR A 241 8.49 -4.83 10.42
CA THR A 241 8.53 -3.57 11.17
C THR A 241 9.90 -2.94 11.03
N ILE A 242 9.94 -1.70 10.58
CA ILE A 242 11.14 -0.86 10.48
C ILE A 242 11.16 0.10 11.68
N THR A 243 12.23 0.05 12.44
CA THR A 243 12.50 0.91 13.61
C THR A 243 13.97 1.33 13.60
N PRO A 244 14.38 2.32 14.42
CA PRO A 244 15.79 2.65 14.58
C PRO A 244 16.70 1.49 15.01
N GLN A 245 16.12 0.41 15.55
CA GLN A 245 16.83 -0.82 15.91
C GLN A 245 16.99 -1.79 14.75
N GLY A 246 16.49 -1.43 13.56
CA GLY A 246 16.54 -2.22 12.33
C GLY A 246 15.20 -2.84 11.93
N ILE A 247 15.28 -3.83 11.06
CA ILE A 247 14.13 -4.55 10.52
C ILE A 247 13.81 -5.75 11.41
N GLN A 248 12.54 -5.86 11.80
CA GLN A 248 12.00 -7.03 12.51
C GLN A 248 10.94 -7.69 11.61
N SER A 249 10.97 -9.02 11.55
CA SER A 249 10.05 -9.83 10.73
C SER A 249 9.22 -10.74 11.64
N ASP A 250 7.91 -10.74 11.44
CA ASP A 250 6.96 -11.68 12.04
C ASP A 250 6.28 -12.48 10.90
N ARG A 251 6.47 -13.78 10.91
CA ARG A 251 5.90 -14.74 9.95
C ARG A 251 4.83 -15.63 10.56
N SER A 252 4.25 -15.23 11.67
CA SER A 252 3.20 -16.01 12.37
C SER A 252 1.94 -16.23 11.54
N MET A 253 1.75 -15.41 10.48
CA MET A 253 0.63 -15.52 9.52
C MET A 253 1.04 -16.15 8.19
N ALA A 254 2.28 -16.67 8.07
CA ALA A 254 2.76 -17.30 6.85
C ALA A 254 1.87 -18.48 6.44
N SER A 255 1.66 -18.61 5.13
CA SER A 255 0.92 -19.71 4.52
C SER A 255 1.85 -20.49 3.59
N ASP A 256 1.69 -21.82 3.55
CA ASP A 256 2.35 -22.66 2.55
C ASP A 256 1.74 -22.53 1.15
N LYS A 257 0.58 -21.86 1.06
CA LYS A 257 -0.12 -21.60 -0.20
C LYS A 257 0.23 -20.19 -0.68
N CYS A 258 0.68 -20.09 -1.93
CA CYS A 258 0.91 -18.83 -2.60
C CYS A 258 -0.06 -18.69 -3.77
N ALA A 259 -0.67 -17.50 -3.93
CA ALA A 259 -1.63 -17.21 -5.00
C ALA A 259 -1.34 -15.82 -5.59
N ARG A 260 -0.16 -15.68 -6.20
CA ARG A 260 0.28 -14.44 -6.84
C ARG A 260 -0.65 -14.06 -7.98
N CYS A 261 -0.97 -12.78 -8.08
CA CYS A 261 -1.74 -12.26 -9.20
C CYS A 261 -0.91 -12.33 -10.49
N ILE A 262 -1.36 -13.13 -11.46
CA ILE A 262 -0.65 -13.27 -12.73
C ILE A 262 -0.64 -11.96 -13.53
N PHE A 263 -1.64 -11.09 -13.33
CA PHE A 263 -1.74 -9.81 -14.03
C PHE A 263 -0.60 -8.85 -13.68
N GLU A 264 0.04 -9.02 -12.52
CA GLU A 264 1.28 -8.28 -12.21
C GLU A 264 2.35 -8.52 -13.26
N TYR A 265 2.51 -9.77 -13.73
CA TYR A 265 3.49 -10.13 -14.77
C TYR A 265 3.00 -9.83 -16.19
N ILE A 266 1.68 -9.88 -16.42
CA ILE A 266 1.11 -9.67 -17.75
C ILE A 266 1.11 -8.17 -18.09
N TYR A 267 0.61 -7.30 -17.20
CA TYR A 267 0.53 -5.89 -17.55
C TYR A 267 0.60 -4.88 -16.40
N PHE A 268 0.27 -5.21 -15.12
CA PHE A 268 0.27 -4.20 -14.05
C PHE A 268 1.66 -3.64 -13.80
N ALA A 269 2.64 -4.51 -13.53
CA ALA A 269 3.97 -4.07 -13.16
C ALA A 269 4.77 -3.53 -14.35
N ARG A 270 5.68 -2.60 -14.08
CA ARG A 270 6.63 -2.13 -15.08
C ARG A 270 7.57 -3.27 -15.52
N PRO A 271 7.99 -3.30 -16.80
CA PRO A 271 8.88 -4.35 -17.31
C PRO A 271 10.20 -4.46 -16.57
N ASP A 272 10.72 -3.35 -16.05
CA ASP A 272 11.98 -3.25 -15.30
C ASP A 272 11.86 -3.69 -13.83
N SER A 273 10.65 -4.03 -13.37
CA SER A 273 10.43 -4.52 -12.01
C SER A 273 10.78 -6.00 -11.83
N TYR A 274 11.22 -6.32 -10.61
CA TYR A 274 11.34 -7.69 -10.10
C TYR A 274 10.27 -7.90 -9.03
N ILE A 275 9.53 -9.01 -9.16
CA ILE A 275 8.48 -9.41 -8.22
C ILE A 275 8.70 -10.86 -7.85
N ASP A 276 8.83 -11.14 -6.53
CA ASP A 276 9.06 -12.49 -6.00
C ASP A 276 10.20 -13.23 -6.73
N GLY A 277 11.28 -12.50 -7.05
CA GLY A 277 12.47 -13.03 -7.73
C GLY A 277 12.33 -13.20 -9.25
N ILE A 278 11.22 -12.79 -9.86
CA ILE A 278 10.96 -12.92 -11.30
C ILE A 278 11.05 -11.53 -11.95
N CYS A 279 11.87 -11.42 -13.00
CA CYS A 279 11.91 -10.24 -13.86
C CYS A 279 10.65 -10.19 -14.73
N VAL A 280 9.87 -9.11 -14.60
CA VAL A 280 8.62 -8.93 -15.34
C VAL A 280 8.83 -8.93 -16.86
N HIS A 281 9.89 -8.28 -17.35
CA HIS A 281 10.22 -8.29 -18.78
C HIS A 281 10.50 -9.70 -19.30
N SER A 282 11.29 -10.49 -18.57
CA SER A 282 11.61 -11.86 -18.96
C SER A 282 10.36 -12.77 -18.99
N SER A 283 9.44 -12.55 -18.05
CA SER A 283 8.14 -13.24 -18.03
C SER A 283 7.33 -12.92 -19.30
N ARG A 284 7.23 -11.64 -19.68
CA ARG A 284 6.51 -11.21 -20.88
C ARG A 284 7.14 -11.73 -22.17
N LEU A 285 8.48 -11.73 -22.26
CA LEU A 285 9.19 -12.33 -23.40
C LEU A 285 8.90 -13.83 -23.53
N THR A 286 8.87 -14.54 -22.40
CA THR A 286 8.56 -15.98 -22.40
C THR A 286 7.13 -16.24 -22.84
N ALA A 287 6.16 -15.46 -22.31
CA ALA A 287 4.76 -15.55 -22.72
C ALA A 287 4.57 -15.28 -24.22
N GLY A 288 5.24 -14.25 -24.76
CA GLY A 288 5.22 -13.94 -26.21
C GLY A 288 5.82 -15.07 -27.09
N LYS A 289 6.90 -15.70 -26.65
CA LYS A 289 7.47 -16.85 -27.36
C LYS A 289 6.53 -18.04 -27.40
N ILE A 290 5.87 -18.36 -26.28
CA ILE A 290 4.90 -19.45 -26.19
C ILE A 290 3.70 -19.14 -27.09
N LEU A 291 3.16 -17.92 -27.03
CA LEU A 291 2.05 -17.49 -27.86
C LEU A 291 2.35 -17.64 -29.35
N ALA A 292 3.54 -17.24 -29.79
CA ALA A 292 3.95 -17.37 -31.20
C ALA A 292 4.09 -18.84 -31.63
N GLN A 293 4.41 -19.76 -30.73
CA GLN A 293 4.47 -21.19 -31.00
C GLN A 293 3.07 -21.83 -31.08
N GLU A 294 2.16 -21.44 -30.17
CA GLU A 294 0.80 -21.97 -30.11
C GLU A 294 -0.11 -21.40 -31.19
N HIS A 295 0.12 -20.15 -31.58
CA HIS A 295 -0.68 -19.41 -32.56
C HIS A 295 0.21 -18.75 -33.63
N PRO A 296 0.88 -19.56 -34.49
CA PRO A 296 1.73 -19.03 -35.54
C PRO A 296 0.93 -18.21 -36.55
N VAL A 297 1.50 -17.12 -37.02
CA VAL A 297 0.93 -16.28 -38.10
C VAL A 297 1.89 -16.32 -39.29
N ASP A 298 1.32 -16.45 -40.48
CA ASP A 298 2.07 -16.29 -41.73
C ASP A 298 2.26 -14.77 -41.98
N ALA A 299 3.50 -14.29 -41.81
CA ALA A 299 3.88 -12.89 -41.95
C ALA A 299 4.90 -12.71 -43.06
#